data_82fb56fd3d5ffdfd754c6f4fe20b4662
#
_entry.id   82fb56fd3d5ffdfd754c6f4fe20b4662
#
_cell.length_a   1.000
_cell.length_b   1.000
_cell.length_c   1.000
_cell.angle_alpha   90.00
_cell.angle_beta   90.00
_cell.angle_gamma   90.00
#
_symmetry.space_group_name_H-M   'P 1'
#
loop_
_entity.id
_entity.type
_entity.pdbx_description
1 polymer ?
#
loop_
_entity_poly.entity_id
_entity_poly.type
_entity_poly.pdbx_seq_one_letter_code
_entity_poly.pdbx_strand_id
1 'polypeptide(L)'
;MFIAAESGRPLDATRVPDESAISVVTLAELHAGVLAARDTDTRARRLVTVEALADIEVLPIDAEAALMWARLRVLLAEAGRRVNVNDLWIAATAASRGLPVVTQDDDFSAVEGLAGLVIVRV
;
A
#
# COMPACT_ATOMS: atom_id res chain seq x y z
N MET A 1 1.63 2.91 11.58
CA MET A 1 2.43 2.70 10.37
C MET A 1 1.51 2.31 9.22
N PHE A 2 1.63 2.94 8.07
CA PHE A 2 0.81 2.61 6.89
C PHE A 2 1.62 1.69 5.96
N ILE A 3 1.17 0.45 5.80
CA ILE A 3 1.91 -0.59 5.10
C ILE A 3 1.40 -0.73 3.67
N ALA A 4 2.31 -0.63 2.70
CA ALA A 4 2.07 -1.02 1.31
C ALA A 4 2.67 -2.41 1.10
N ALA A 5 1.85 -3.44 1.27
CA ALA A 5 2.28 -4.83 1.08
C ALA A 5 1.81 -5.35 -0.27
N GLU A 6 2.66 -6.13 -0.92
CA GLU A 6 2.34 -6.80 -2.18
C GLU A 6 2.20 -8.30 -1.98
N SER A 7 1.29 -8.91 -2.74
CA SER A 7 0.95 -10.33 -2.61
C SER A 7 2.12 -11.28 -2.91
N GLY A 8 3.12 -10.83 -3.66
CA GLY A 8 4.28 -11.64 -4.04
C GLY A 8 5.44 -11.60 -3.05
N ARG A 9 5.39 -10.76 -2.02
CA ARG A 9 6.50 -10.58 -1.08
C ARG A 9 6.09 -10.98 0.34
N PRO A 10 6.90 -11.80 1.04
CA PRO A 10 6.62 -12.14 2.42
C PRO A 10 6.75 -10.92 3.32
N LEU A 11 5.77 -10.74 4.20
CA LEU A 11 5.81 -9.76 5.27
C LEU A 11 6.23 -10.44 6.55
N ASP A 12 7.22 -9.88 7.25
CA ASP A 12 7.62 -10.37 8.56
C ASP A 12 6.61 -9.91 9.61
N ALA A 13 5.72 -10.82 10.01
CA ALA A 13 4.67 -10.55 10.99
C ALA A 13 5.21 -10.08 12.34
N THR A 14 6.45 -10.46 12.69
CA THR A 14 7.06 -10.05 13.97
C THR A 14 7.47 -8.58 13.97
N ARG A 15 7.55 -7.95 12.80
CA ARG A 15 7.95 -6.54 12.64
C ARG A 15 6.78 -5.59 12.45
N VAL A 16 5.55 -6.09 12.45
CA VAL A 16 4.36 -5.24 12.27
C VAL A 16 4.02 -4.59 13.62
N PRO A 17 4.18 -3.26 13.76
CA PRO A 17 3.80 -2.57 14.99
C PRO A 17 2.28 -2.60 15.22
N ASP A 18 1.86 -2.49 16.48
CA ASP A 18 0.45 -2.50 16.85
C ASP A 18 -0.36 -1.36 16.21
N GLU A 19 0.28 -0.22 15.94
CA GLU A 19 -0.36 0.96 15.33
C GLU A 19 -0.25 0.97 13.80
N SER A 20 -0.33 -0.19 13.17
CA SER A 20 -0.24 -0.30 11.72
C SER A 20 -1.61 -0.23 11.06
N ALA A 21 -1.63 0.26 9.82
CA ALA A 21 -2.82 0.29 8.97
C ALA A 21 -2.44 -0.07 7.55
N ILE A 22 -3.40 -0.59 6.80
CA ILE A 22 -3.28 -0.84 5.36
C ILE A 22 -4.42 -0.16 4.62
N SER A 23 -4.25 0.07 3.32
CA SER A 23 -5.37 0.55 2.50
C SER A 23 -6.29 -0.60 2.12
N VAL A 24 -7.55 -0.28 1.83
CA VAL A 24 -8.50 -1.24 1.27
C VAL A 24 -8.00 -1.81 -0.06
N VAL A 25 -7.20 -1.04 -0.82
CA VAL A 25 -6.57 -1.50 -2.06
C VAL A 25 -5.52 -2.58 -1.77
N THR A 26 -4.68 -2.38 -0.75
CA THR A 26 -3.71 -3.38 -0.32
C THR A 26 -4.40 -4.68 0.09
N LEU A 27 -5.49 -4.57 0.86
CA LEU A 27 -6.29 -5.72 1.24
C LEU A 27 -6.80 -6.49 0.02
N ALA A 28 -7.35 -5.77 -0.96
CA ALA A 28 -7.84 -6.38 -2.21
C ALA A 28 -6.73 -7.07 -2.99
N GLU A 29 -5.56 -6.45 -3.12
CA GLU A 29 -4.40 -7.03 -3.80
C GLU A 29 -3.90 -8.30 -3.13
N LEU A 30 -3.84 -8.31 -1.79
CA LEU A 30 -3.42 -9.48 -1.03
C LEU A 30 -4.38 -10.66 -1.22
N HIS A 31 -5.69 -10.42 -1.15
CA HIS A 31 -6.69 -11.46 -1.40
C HIS A 31 -6.66 -11.95 -2.84
N ALA A 32 -6.52 -11.05 -3.81
CA ALA A 32 -6.40 -11.43 -5.21
C ALA A 32 -5.17 -12.32 -5.44
N GLY A 33 -4.07 -12.03 -4.77
CA GLY A 33 -2.85 -12.84 -4.83
C GLY A 33 -3.06 -14.26 -4.31
N VAL A 34 -3.80 -14.43 -3.20
CA VAL A 34 -4.15 -15.75 -2.68
C VAL A 34 -5.00 -16.54 -3.68
N LEU A 35 -6.03 -15.90 -4.21
CA LEU A 35 -6.95 -16.53 -5.16
C LEU A 35 -6.27 -16.90 -6.48
N ALA A 36 -5.29 -16.13 -6.92
CA ALA A 36 -4.56 -16.35 -8.16
C ALA A 36 -3.41 -17.36 -8.02
N ALA A 37 -3.08 -17.81 -6.81
CA ALA A 37 -1.98 -18.74 -6.59
C ALA A 37 -2.23 -20.07 -7.30
N ARG A 38 -1.22 -20.52 -8.06
CA ARG A 38 -1.34 -21.71 -8.90
C ARG A 38 -0.97 -23.01 -8.21
N ASP A 39 -0.26 -22.91 -7.09
CA ASP A 39 0.18 -24.08 -6.32
C ASP A 39 -0.05 -23.86 -4.83
N THR A 40 -0.02 -24.97 -4.10
CA THR A 40 -0.30 -24.98 -2.66
C THR A 40 0.72 -24.19 -1.85
N ASP A 41 2.00 -24.31 -2.20
CA ASP A 41 3.07 -23.62 -1.44
C ASP A 41 2.97 -22.11 -1.58
N THR A 42 2.73 -21.62 -2.79
CA THR A 42 2.55 -20.19 -3.04
C THR A 42 1.32 -19.65 -2.31
N ARG A 43 0.21 -20.39 -2.37
CA ARG A 43 -1.02 -20.02 -1.66
C ARG A 43 -0.80 -19.94 -0.16
N ALA A 44 -0.10 -20.93 0.40
CA ALA A 44 0.21 -20.97 1.83
C ALA A 44 1.04 -19.75 2.26
N ARG A 45 2.08 -19.39 1.50
CA ARG A 45 2.90 -18.22 1.80
C ARG A 45 2.09 -16.93 1.76
N ARG A 46 1.23 -16.77 0.76
CA ARG A 46 0.38 -15.58 0.63
C ARG A 46 -0.67 -15.49 1.71
N LEU A 47 -1.22 -16.63 2.14
CA LEU A 47 -2.14 -16.69 3.29
C LEU A 47 -1.46 -16.26 4.60
N VAL A 48 -0.21 -16.62 4.82
CA VAL A 48 0.54 -16.18 6.00
C VAL A 48 0.58 -14.65 6.08
N THR A 49 0.81 -13.98 4.95
CA THR A 49 0.80 -12.51 4.90
C THR A 49 -0.58 -11.95 5.22
N VAL A 50 -1.64 -12.51 4.63
CA VAL A 50 -3.02 -12.09 4.92
C VAL A 50 -3.36 -12.27 6.40
N GLU A 51 -3.00 -13.40 6.99
CA GLU A 51 -3.23 -13.69 8.39
C GLU A 51 -2.46 -12.74 9.32
N ALA A 52 -1.23 -12.39 8.95
CA ALA A 52 -0.43 -11.43 9.70
C ALA A 52 -1.07 -10.05 9.76
N LEU A 53 -1.91 -9.70 8.80
CA LEU A 53 -2.58 -8.41 8.69
C LEU A 53 -4.07 -8.48 9.10
N ALA A 54 -4.55 -9.62 9.63
CA ALA A 54 -5.96 -9.84 9.91
C ALA A 54 -6.56 -8.84 10.91
N ASP A 55 -5.77 -8.42 11.91
CA ASP A 55 -6.21 -7.51 12.96
C ASP A 55 -5.78 -6.06 12.72
N ILE A 56 -5.21 -5.77 11.56
CA ILE A 56 -4.75 -4.43 11.22
C ILE A 56 -5.92 -3.57 10.72
N GLU A 57 -5.92 -2.31 11.11
CA GLU A 57 -6.91 -1.34 10.62
C GLU A 57 -6.83 -1.21 9.10
N VAL A 58 -7.99 -1.30 8.44
CA VAL A 58 -8.11 -1.10 7.00
C VAL A 58 -8.68 0.29 6.75
N LEU A 59 -7.92 1.14 6.07
CA LEU A 59 -8.33 2.50 5.75
C LEU A 59 -9.06 2.54 4.41
N PRO A 60 -10.30 3.08 4.37
CA PRO A 60 -11.08 3.14 3.14
C PRO A 60 -10.60 4.25 2.20
N ILE A 61 -11.01 4.15 0.95
CA ILE A 61 -10.94 5.26 0.00
C ILE A 61 -12.16 6.15 0.26
N ASP A 62 -11.96 7.21 1.00
CA ASP A 62 -13.00 8.20 1.32
C ASP A 62 -12.86 9.46 0.44
N ALA A 63 -13.66 10.48 0.72
CA ALA A 63 -13.63 11.73 -0.04
C ALA A 63 -12.27 12.44 0.06
N GLU A 64 -11.64 12.40 1.22
CA GLU A 64 -10.31 13.02 1.43
C GLU A 64 -9.24 12.31 0.59
N ALA A 65 -9.28 10.97 0.54
CA ALA A 65 -8.38 10.19 -0.30
C ALA A 65 -8.62 10.48 -1.79
N ALA A 66 -9.87 10.64 -2.20
CA ALA A 66 -10.20 10.97 -3.59
C ALA A 66 -9.64 12.34 -4.00
N LEU A 67 -9.77 13.36 -3.15
CA LEU A 67 -9.22 14.68 -3.40
C LEU A 67 -7.68 14.64 -3.47
N MET A 68 -7.06 13.89 -2.59
CA MET A 68 -5.61 13.72 -2.59
C MET A 68 -5.14 12.96 -3.84
N TRP A 69 -5.90 11.95 -4.28
CA TRP A 69 -5.61 11.22 -5.51
C TRP A 69 -5.56 12.17 -6.72
N ALA A 70 -6.56 13.04 -6.84
CA ALA A 70 -6.61 14.02 -7.90
C ALA A 70 -5.41 14.97 -7.86
N ARG A 71 -5.03 15.44 -6.67
CA ARG A 71 -3.87 16.31 -6.48
C ARG A 71 -2.57 15.62 -6.86
N LEU A 72 -2.35 14.39 -6.38
CA LEU A 72 -1.15 13.62 -6.70
C LEU A 72 -1.05 13.33 -8.19
N ARG A 73 -2.16 13.01 -8.84
CA ARG A 73 -2.19 12.76 -10.28
C ARG A 73 -1.69 13.95 -11.08
N VAL A 74 -2.12 15.17 -10.72
CA VAL A 74 -1.67 16.39 -11.36
C VAL A 74 -0.21 16.67 -11.10
N LEU A 75 0.24 16.51 -9.84
CA LEU A 75 1.65 16.69 -9.48
C LEU A 75 2.57 15.70 -10.20
N LEU A 76 2.15 14.45 -10.35
CA LEU A 76 2.88 13.44 -11.11
C LEU A 76 3.03 13.84 -12.58
N ALA A 77 1.93 14.29 -13.21
CA ALA A 77 1.94 14.73 -14.59
C ALA A 77 2.89 15.91 -14.80
N GLU A 78 2.84 16.90 -13.91
CA GLU A 78 3.74 18.07 -13.94
C GLU A 78 5.21 17.70 -13.77
N ALA A 79 5.49 16.69 -12.95
CA ALA A 79 6.84 16.19 -12.71
C ALA A 79 7.33 15.22 -13.78
N GLY A 80 6.48 14.83 -14.73
CA GLY A 80 6.81 13.84 -15.75
C GLY A 80 7.01 12.44 -15.18
N ARG A 81 6.35 12.10 -14.06
CA ARG A 81 6.48 10.84 -13.36
C ARG A 81 5.22 10.00 -13.50
N ARG A 82 5.39 8.68 -13.36
CA ARG A 82 4.28 7.72 -13.42
C ARG A 82 4.32 6.76 -12.24
N VAL A 83 3.15 6.35 -11.80
CA VAL A 83 2.93 5.31 -10.82
C VAL A 83 1.70 4.50 -11.25
N ASN A 84 1.62 3.23 -10.92
CA ASN A 84 0.43 2.46 -11.26
C ASN A 84 -0.79 2.94 -10.46
N VAL A 85 -1.99 2.64 -10.97
CA VAL A 85 -3.25 3.15 -10.42
C VAL A 85 -3.45 2.71 -8.96
N ASN A 86 -3.16 1.45 -8.65
CA ASN A 86 -3.35 0.94 -7.29
C ASN A 86 -2.39 1.61 -6.30
N ASP A 87 -1.13 1.77 -6.69
CA ASP A 87 -0.14 2.46 -5.84
C ASP A 87 -0.50 3.93 -5.64
N LEU A 88 -1.09 4.56 -6.65
CA LEU A 88 -1.58 5.93 -6.51
C LEU A 88 -2.69 6.03 -5.46
N TRP A 89 -3.63 5.09 -5.43
CA TRP A 89 -4.67 5.04 -4.41
C TRP A 89 -4.10 4.80 -3.01
N ILE A 90 -3.12 3.90 -2.90
CA ILE A 90 -2.44 3.64 -1.62
C ILE A 90 -1.74 4.92 -1.13
N ALA A 91 -0.99 5.58 -2.01
CA ALA A 91 -0.30 6.83 -1.69
C ALA A 91 -1.29 7.94 -1.30
N ALA A 92 -2.39 8.08 -2.03
CA ALA A 92 -3.40 9.09 -1.75
C ALA A 92 -4.07 8.86 -0.38
N THR A 93 -4.36 7.61 -0.04
CA THR A 93 -4.92 7.26 1.27
C THR A 93 -3.96 7.65 2.40
N ALA A 94 -2.68 7.32 2.26
CA ALA A 94 -1.66 7.68 3.25
C ALA A 94 -1.50 9.20 3.37
N ALA A 95 -1.34 9.89 2.24
CA ALA A 95 -1.13 11.33 2.21
C ALA A 95 -2.31 12.10 2.81
N SER A 96 -3.54 11.66 2.55
CA SER A 96 -4.75 12.31 3.08
C SER A 96 -4.84 12.24 4.61
N ARG A 97 -4.12 11.31 5.23
CA ARG A 97 -4.10 11.10 6.67
C ARG A 97 -2.79 11.51 7.32
N GLY A 98 -1.86 12.06 6.54
CA GLY A 98 -0.54 12.44 7.05
C GLY A 98 0.32 11.26 7.48
N LEU A 99 0.10 10.08 6.91
CA LEU A 99 0.82 8.86 7.27
C LEU A 99 1.94 8.58 6.25
N PRO A 100 3.12 8.12 6.71
CA PRO A 100 4.15 7.64 5.79
C PRO A 100 3.75 6.29 5.20
N VAL A 101 4.16 6.04 3.96
CA VAL A 101 4.03 4.72 3.32
C VAL A 101 5.27 3.90 3.64
N VAL A 102 5.09 2.73 4.21
CA VAL A 102 6.17 1.78 4.50
C VAL A 102 6.12 0.66 3.46
N THR A 103 7.20 0.47 2.72
CA THR A 103 7.26 -0.46 1.59
C THR A 103 8.60 -1.18 1.53
N GLN A 104 8.62 -2.34 0.89
CA GLN A 104 9.82 -3.14 0.64
C GLN A 104 10.41 -2.90 -0.75
N ASP A 105 9.74 -2.10 -1.59
CA ASP A 105 10.15 -1.90 -2.98
C ASP A 105 10.25 -0.42 -3.36
N ASP A 106 10.56 -0.13 -4.61
CA ASP A 106 10.72 1.22 -5.14
C ASP A 106 9.51 1.72 -5.92
N ASP A 107 8.39 1.01 -5.90
CA ASP A 107 7.20 1.34 -6.69
C ASP A 107 6.59 2.70 -6.32
N PHE A 108 6.86 3.18 -5.10
CA PHE A 108 6.39 4.46 -4.61
C PHE A 108 7.36 5.62 -4.80
N SER A 109 8.52 5.39 -5.43
CA SER A 109 9.53 6.43 -5.64
C SER A 109 8.99 7.65 -6.37
N ALA A 110 8.10 7.44 -7.34
CA ALA A 110 7.55 8.52 -8.15
C ALA A 110 6.70 9.51 -7.34
N VAL A 111 6.11 9.09 -6.23
CA VAL A 111 5.27 9.95 -5.39
C VAL A 111 6.00 10.51 -4.18
N GLU A 112 7.22 10.07 -3.91
CA GLU A 112 8.00 10.52 -2.75
C GLU A 112 8.19 12.04 -2.77
N GLY A 113 7.85 12.70 -1.68
CA GLY A 113 7.96 14.15 -1.54
C GLY A 113 6.80 14.94 -2.12
N LEU A 114 5.91 14.33 -2.91
CA LEU A 114 4.75 15.01 -3.45
C LEU A 114 3.68 15.16 -2.35
N ALA A 115 3.09 16.34 -2.24
CA ALA A 115 2.07 16.66 -1.22
C ALA A 115 2.50 16.30 0.21
N GLY A 116 3.80 16.35 0.51
CA GLY A 116 4.34 16.02 1.82
C GLY A 116 4.44 14.52 2.10
N LEU A 117 4.24 13.67 1.12
CA LEU A 117 4.27 12.22 1.29
C LEU A 117 5.68 11.71 1.60
N VAL A 118 5.80 10.91 2.66
CA VAL A 118 7.06 10.29 3.08
C VAL A 118 6.99 8.79 2.76
N ILE A 119 8.03 8.29 2.12
CA ILE A 119 8.20 6.86 1.81
C ILE A 119 9.32 6.30 2.67
N VAL A 120 9.03 5.23 3.39
CA VAL A 120 10.00 4.52 4.23
C VAL A 120 10.22 3.14 3.65
N ARG A 121 11.44 2.88 3.20
CA ARG A 121 11.82 1.56 2.69
C ARG A 121 12.39 0.70 3.81
N VAL A 122 11.96 -0.54 3.86
CA VAL A 122 12.40 -1.49 4.89
C VAL A 122 13.04 -2.75 4.33
#